data_80a6b7487bfa756905b33b635fc6c95a
#
_entry.id   80a6b7487bfa756905b33b635fc6c95a
#
_cell.length_a   1.000
_cell.length_b   1.000
_cell.length_c   1.000
_cell.angle_alpha   90.00
_cell.angle_beta   90.00
_cell.angle_gamma   90.00
#
_symmetry.space_group_name_H-M   'P 1'
#
loop_
_entity.id
_entity.type
_entity.pdbx_description
1 polymer ?
#
loop_
_entity_poly.entity_id
_entity_poly.type
_entity_poly.pdbx_seq_one_letter_code
_entity_poly.pdbx_strand_id
1 'polypeptide(L)'
;MLRAELIKLKRSSLWVIAVILPLLAVTTGSLNYWGNREVLDQAWASLFGQVFLFYGMFYLSMGVGLLAAAAWRMEHQGTNWNLLRTNTSNALSLILCKIVVIIIPVAFMQIILLAGTWIVGLFIVDNGTTDAGQPPAMYLIAGLLAVFAAIPLVALQSLLSGLLRSFAMPVVICFLGCVV
;
A
#
# COMPACT_ATOMS: atom_id res chain seq x y z
N MET A 1 11.77 -16.76 -14.09
CA MET A 1 11.67 -15.30 -13.93
C MET A 1 10.99 -14.91 -12.65
N LEU A 2 9.71 -15.23 -12.41
CA LEU A 2 8.97 -14.90 -11.18
C LEU A 2 9.69 -15.35 -9.89
N ARG A 3 10.23 -16.58 -9.87
CA ARG A 3 10.96 -17.11 -8.71
C ARG A 3 12.18 -16.25 -8.33
N ALA A 4 12.90 -15.71 -9.29
CA ALA A 4 14.04 -14.83 -9.05
C ALA A 4 13.59 -13.49 -8.43
N GLU A 5 12.49 -12.92 -8.94
CA GLU A 5 11.89 -11.68 -8.40
C GLU A 5 11.37 -11.87 -6.97
N LEU A 6 10.74 -13.00 -6.66
CA LEU A 6 10.30 -13.33 -5.30
C LEU A 6 11.48 -13.47 -4.31
N ILE A 7 12.63 -14.01 -4.76
CA ILE A 7 13.84 -14.09 -3.92
C ILE A 7 14.39 -12.69 -3.63
N LYS A 8 14.39 -11.79 -4.62
CA LYS A 8 14.77 -10.38 -4.44
C LYS A 8 13.85 -9.70 -3.43
N LEU A 9 12.54 -9.91 -3.54
CA LEU A 9 11.55 -9.36 -2.62
C LEU A 9 11.82 -9.80 -1.17
N LYS A 10 12.12 -11.07 -0.92
CA LYS A 10 12.32 -11.60 0.44
C LYS A 10 13.44 -10.90 1.20
N ARG A 11 14.48 -10.42 0.51
CA ARG A 11 15.66 -9.74 1.10
C ARG A 11 15.63 -8.24 0.91
N SER A 12 14.51 -7.67 0.55
CA SER A 12 14.37 -6.27 0.20
C SER A 12 13.92 -5.42 1.39
N SER A 13 14.33 -4.14 1.41
CA SER A 13 13.79 -3.11 2.30
C SER A 13 12.33 -2.74 2.01
N LEU A 14 11.71 -3.30 0.97
CA LEU A 14 10.29 -3.10 0.63
C LEU A 14 9.36 -3.45 1.79
N TRP A 15 9.72 -4.43 2.61
CA TRP A 15 8.96 -4.82 3.79
C TRP A 15 8.89 -3.73 4.86
N VAL A 16 9.93 -2.91 4.97
CA VAL A 16 9.94 -1.75 5.91
C VAL A 16 8.88 -0.74 5.48
N ILE A 17 8.79 -0.42 4.19
CA ILE A 17 7.77 0.46 3.63
C ILE A 17 6.37 -0.14 3.88
N ALA A 18 6.22 -1.45 3.60
CA ALA A 18 4.95 -2.16 3.75
C ALA A 18 4.45 -2.25 5.20
N VAL A 19 5.31 -2.06 6.19
CA VAL A 19 4.94 -2.00 7.61
C VAL A 19 4.69 -0.56 8.07
N ILE A 20 5.61 0.35 7.77
CA ILE A 20 5.58 1.71 8.31
C ILE A 20 4.36 2.50 7.80
N LEU A 21 4.08 2.46 6.50
CA LEU A 21 3.02 3.29 5.93
C LEU A 21 1.61 2.95 6.43
N PRO A 22 1.17 1.69 6.50
CA PRO A 22 -0.12 1.38 7.09
C PRO A 22 -0.18 1.69 8.59
N LEU A 23 0.92 1.54 9.34
CA LEU A 23 0.96 1.94 10.75
C LEU A 23 0.81 3.46 10.92
N LEU A 24 1.42 4.26 10.05
CA LEU A 24 1.22 5.70 10.03
C LEU A 24 -0.23 6.05 9.71
N ALA A 25 -0.87 5.34 8.76
CA ALA A 25 -2.28 5.55 8.45
C ALA A 25 -3.20 5.21 9.64
N VAL A 26 -2.94 4.10 10.32
CA VAL A 26 -3.68 3.73 11.54
C VAL A 26 -3.49 4.80 12.61
N THR A 27 -2.27 5.25 12.84
CA THR A 27 -1.97 6.27 13.85
C THR A 27 -2.67 7.60 13.53
N THR A 28 -2.51 8.12 12.31
CA THR A 28 -3.11 9.40 11.91
C THR A 28 -4.64 9.33 11.91
N GLY A 29 -5.22 8.25 11.38
CA GLY A 29 -6.67 8.05 11.36
C GLY A 29 -7.26 7.88 12.75
N SER A 30 -6.57 7.15 13.63
CA SER A 30 -7.02 6.95 15.02
C SER A 30 -6.91 8.22 15.86
N LEU A 31 -5.85 9.01 15.68
CA LEU A 31 -5.72 10.32 16.33
C LEU A 31 -6.79 11.29 15.84
N ASN A 32 -7.09 11.29 14.54
CA ASN A 32 -8.17 12.11 14.01
C ASN A 32 -9.53 11.68 14.57
N TYR A 33 -9.81 10.38 14.61
CA TYR A 33 -11.02 9.84 15.26
C TYR A 33 -11.11 10.26 16.71
N TRP A 34 -10.04 10.10 17.49
CA TRP A 34 -10.02 10.46 18.91
C TRP A 34 -10.30 11.96 19.15
N GLY A 35 -9.69 12.83 18.33
CA GLY A 35 -9.91 14.28 18.44
C GLY A 35 -11.32 14.74 18.06
N ASN A 36 -12.04 13.96 17.24
CA ASN A 36 -13.37 14.32 16.73
C ASN A 36 -14.49 13.39 17.25
N ARG A 37 -14.22 12.56 18.24
CA ARG A 37 -15.17 11.53 18.73
C ARG A 37 -16.51 12.07 19.21
N GLU A 38 -16.56 13.34 19.67
CA GLU A 38 -17.78 13.98 20.15
C GLU A 38 -18.76 14.32 19.01
N VAL A 39 -18.24 14.42 17.76
CA VAL A 39 -19.02 14.76 16.56
C VAL A 39 -19.35 13.51 15.72
N LEU A 40 -18.69 12.39 16.01
CA LEU A 40 -18.80 11.16 15.22
C LEU A 40 -19.84 10.21 15.86
N ASP A 41 -20.95 9.96 15.15
CA ASP A 41 -22.10 9.21 15.65
C ASP A 41 -21.89 7.69 15.78
N GLN A 42 -20.96 7.12 15.00
CA GLN A 42 -20.75 5.66 14.94
C GLN A 42 -19.29 5.28 15.23
N ALA A 43 -19.06 4.60 16.36
CA ALA A 43 -17.72 4.35 16.87
C ALA A 43 -16.82 3.57 15.91
N TRP A 44 -17.16 2.33 15.51
CA TRP A 44 -16.35 1.52 14.60
C TRP A 44 -16.35 2.04 13.16
N ALA A 45 -17.52 2.43 12.64
CA ALA A 45 -17.65 2.94 11.29
C ALA A 45 -16.83 4.21 11.09
N SER A 46 -16.87 5.12 12.07
CA SER A 46 -16.11 6.37 12.03
C SER A 46 -14.61 6.13 12.14
N LEU A 47 -14.15 5.21 13.02
CA LEU A 47 -12.75 4.86 13.12
C LEU A 47 -12.20 4.30 11.79
N PHE A 48 -12.87 3.30 11.21
CA PHE A 48 -12.47 2.74 9.92
C PHE A 48 -12.55 3.80 8.81
N GLY A 49 -13.58 4.65 8.81
CA GLY A 49 -13.72 5.75 7.85
C GLY A 49 -12.53 6.71 7.90
N GLN A 50 -12.10 7.14 9.09
CA GLN A 50 -10.95 8.02 9.25
C GLN A 50 -9.64 7.34 8.81
N VAL A 51 -9.41 6.10 9.23
CA VAL A 51 -8.19 5.37 8.83
C VAL A 51 -8.15 5.15 7.32
N PHE A 52 -9.26 4.73 6.70
CA PHE A 52 -9.33 4.48 5.25
C PHE A 52 -9.21 5.77 4.43
N LEU A 53 -9.71 6.89 4.94
CA LEU A 53 -9.55 8.19 4.31
C LEU A 53 -8.05 8.54 4.16
N PHE A 54 -7.30 8.55 5.27
CA PHE A 54 -5.88 8.87 5.24
C PHE A 54 -5.08 7.84 4.45
N TYR A 55 -5.42 6.56 4.59
CA TYR A 55 -4.75 5.48 3.87
C TYR A 55 -4.96 5.61 2.35
N GLY A 56 -6.19 5.77 1.91
CA GLY A 56 -6.53 5.87 0.48
C GLY A 56 -5.97 7.12 -0.18
N MET A 57 -6.08 8.27 0.50
CA MET A 57 -5.59 9.54 -0.04
C MET A 57 -4.07 9.58 -0.19
N PHE A 58 -3.31 9.12 0.83
CA PHE A 58 -1.87 9.33 0.86
C PHE A 58 -1.06 8.05 0.96
N TYR A 59 -1.29 7.24 2.00
CA TYR A 59 -0.35 6.18 2.35
C TYR A 59 -0.35 5.01 1.38
N LEU A 60 -1.50 4.64 0.81
CA LEU A 60 -1.58 3.59 -0.21
C LEU A 60 -0.85 4.02 -1.48
N SER A 61 -1.17 5.21 -1.99
CA SER A 61 -0.59 5.73 -3.23
C SER A 61 0.92 5.93 -3.09
N MET A 62 1.37 6.58 -2.00
CA MET A 62 2.80 6.71 -1.71
C MET A 62 3.48 5.36 -1.56
N GLY A 63 2.84 4.41 -0.87
CA GLY A 63 3.34 3.05 -0.69
C GLY A 63 3.56 2.35 -2.01
N VAL A 64 2.55 2.37 -2.89
CA VAL A 64 2.66 1.78 -4.23
C VAL A 64 3.76 2.45 -5.04
N GLY A 65 3.86 3.78 -5.01
CA GLY A 65 4.92 4.54 -5.70
C GLY A 65 6.32 4.16 -5.22
N LEU A 66 6.53 4.11 -3.90
CA LEU A 66 7.80 3.73 -3.29
C LEU A 66 8.16 2.27 -3.56
N LEU A 67 7.19 1.35 -3.44
CA LEU A 67 7.38 -0.07 -3.70
C LEU A 67 7.74 -0.32 -5.17
N ALA A 68 7.04 0.33 -6.10
CA ALA A 68 7.35 0.22 -7.53
C ALA A 68 8.74 0.80 -7.85
N ALA A 69 9.04 2.02 -7.39
CA ALA A 69 10.33 2.64 -7.62
C ALA A 69 11.50 1.81 -7.05
N ALA A 70 11.33 1.24 -5.85
CA ALA A 70 12.34 0.40 -5.23
C ALA A 70 12.50 -0.97 -5.92
N ALA A 71 11.41 -1.57 -6.41
CA ALA A 71 11.46 -2.83 -7.15
C ALA A 71 12.17 -2.67 -8.50
N TRP A 72 12.03 -1.52 -9.17
CA TRP A 72 12.70 -1.24 -10.44
C TRP A 72 14.12 -0.70 -10.29
N ARG A 73 14.44 -0.07 -9.13
CA ARG A 73 15.78 0.49 -8.87
C ARG A 73 16.89 -0.54 -9.08
N MET A 74 16.68 -1.79 -8.68
CA MET A 74 17.68 -2.86 -8.84
C MET A 74 17.98 -3.17 -10.30
N GLU A 75 17.03 -2.97 -11.21
CA GLU A 75 17.20 -3.21 -12.64
C GLU A 75 17.93 -2.05 -13.33
N HIS A 76 17.78 -0.83 -12.80
CA HIS A 76 18.45 0.35 -13.32
C HIS A 76 19.90 0.48 -12.84
N GLN A 77 20.35 -0.34 -11.89
CA GLN A 77 21.73 -0.32 -11.38
C GLN A 77 22.65 -1.22 -12.19
N GLY A 78 23.81 -0.68 -12.58
CA GLY A 78 24.85 -1.44 -13.30
C GLY A 78 24.42 -1.91 -14.69
N THR A 79 24.81 -3.13 -15.03
CA THR A 79 24.54 -3.79 -16.32
C THR A 79 23.26 -4.65 -16.30
N ASN A 80 22.51 -4.66 -15.21
CA ASN A 80 21.36 -5.55 -15.03
C ASN A 80 20.30 -5.36 -16.11
N TRP A 81 20.07 -4.12 -16.56
CA TRP A 81 19.14 -3.82 -17.64
C TRP A 81 19.53 -4.51 -18.97
N ASN A 82 20.82 -4.54 -19.31
CA ASN A 82 21.31 -5.21 -20.51
C ASN A 82 21.17 -6.74 -20.40
N LEU A 83 21.46 -7.31 -19.22
CA LEU A 83 21.29 -8.74 -18.96
C LEU A 83 19.81 -9.16 -19.03
N LEU A 84 18.89 -8.31 -18.56
CA LEU A 84 17.46 -8.56 -18.69
C LEU A 84 17.01 -8.57 -20.15
N ARG A 85 17.47 -7.62 -20.96
CA ARG A 85 17.14 -7.56 -22.40
C ARG A 85 17.67 -8.74 -23.19
N THR A 86 18.83 -9.27 -22.85
CA THR A 86 19.40 -10.45 -23.50
C THR A 86 18.76 -11.77 -23.06
N ASN A 87 18.34 -11.87 -21.80
CA ASN A 87 17.75 -13.09 -21.25
C ASN A 87 16.23 -13.14 -21.32
N THR A 88 15.56 -12.02 -21.59
CA THR A 88 14.10 -11.94 -21.61
C THR A 88 13.61 -11.68 -23.02
N SER A 89 13.06 -12.70 -23.63
CA SER A 89 12.48 -12.62 -24.98
C SER A 89 11.19 -11.78 -25.04
N ASN A 90 10.57 -11.47 -23.89
CA ASN A 90 9.31 -10.75 -23.83
C ASN A 90 9.28 -9.72 -22.67
N ALA A 91 9.34 -8.43 -23.03
CA ALA A 91 9.28 -7.32 -22.07
C ALA A 91 7.97 -7.30 -21.26
N LEU A 92 6.85 -7.74 -21.85
CA LEU A 92 5.57 -7.82 -21.18
C LEU A 92 5.62 -8.80 -19.99
N SER A 93 6.27 -9.95 -20.17
CA SER A 93 6.43 -10.93 -19.10
C SER A 93 7.22 -10.38 -17.91
N LEU A 94 8.23 -9.54 -18.15
CA LEU A 94 8.98 -8.86 -17.09
C LEU A 94 8.09 -7.90 -16.31
N ILE A 95 7.34 -7.05 -17.02
CA ILE A 95 6.44 -6.06 -16.39
C ILE A 95 5.37 -6.77 -15.56
N LEU A 96 4.74 -7.82 -16.09
CA LEU A 96 3.73 -8.59 -15.35
C LEU A 96 4.33 -9.27 -14.10
N CYS A 97 5.53 -9.84 -14.19
CA CYS A 97 6.21 -10.38 -13.00
C CYS A 97 6.47 -9.30 -11.94
N LYS A 98 6.87 -8.10 -12.34
CA LYS A 98 7.09 -6.98 -11.41
C LYS A 98 5.78 -6.54 -10.75
N ILE A 99 4.70 -6.42 -11.52
CA ILE A 99 3.37 -6.08 -10.97
C ILE A 99 2.97 -7.11 -9.90
N VAL A 100 3.06 -8.41 -10.19
CA VAL A 100 2.73 -9.47 -9.23
C VAL A 100 3.58 -9.36 -7.96
N VAL A 101 4.87 -9.11 -8.10
CA VAL A 101 5.79 -8.98 -6.95
C VAL A 101 5.49 -7.74 -6.11
N ILE A 102 5.04 -6.63 -6.70
CA ILE A 102 4.65 -5.40 -5.98
C ILE A 102 3.29 -5.58 -5.28
N ILE A 103 2.35 -6.34 -5.85
CA ILE A 103 1.06 -6.60 -5.22
C ILE A 103 1.20 -7.34 -3.89
N ILE A 104 2.21 -8.20 -3.72
CA ILE A 104 2.42 -8.96 -2.47
C ILE A 104 2.63 -8.02 -1.26
N PRO A 105 3.61 -7.09 -1.25
CA PRO A 105 3.73 -6.14 -0.15
C PRO A 105 2.54 -5.18 -0.04
N VAL A 106 1.84 -4.83 -1.13
CA VAL A 106 0.60 -4.04 -1.07
C VAL A 106 -0.51 -4.81 -0.33
N ALA A 107 -0.68 -6.09 -0.61
CA ALA A 107 -1.62 -6.94 0.12
C ALA A 107 -1.24 -7.06 1.61
N PHE A 108 0.05 -7.14 1.90
CA PHE A 108 0.55 -7.15 3.27
C PHE A 108 0.28 -5.83 4.01
N MET A 109 0.47 -4.68 3.34
CA MET A 109 0.07 -3.36 3.87
C MET A 109 -1.40 -3.35 4.29
N GLN A 110 -2.27 -3.94 3.48
CA GLN A 110 -3.69 -4.00 3.75
C GLN A 110 -4.02 -4.86 4.98
N ILE A 111 -3.34 -5.99 5.16
CA ILE A 111 -3.48 -6.83 6.35
C ILE A 111 -3.08 -6.07 7.61
N ILE A 112 -1.93 -5.35 7.57
CA ILE A 112 -1.46 -4.53 8.70
C ILE A 112 -2.44 -3.41 9.01
N LEU A 113 -2.98 -2.74 7.99
CA LEU A 113 -3.97 -1.68 8.15
C LEU A 113 -5.21 -2.19 8.90
N LEU A 114 -5.79 -3.29 8.42
CA LEU A 114 -7.00 -3.87 9.01
C LEU A 114 -6.75 -4.37 10.44
N ALA A 115 -5.68 -5.13 10.64
CA ALA A 115 -5.31 -5.64 11.95
C ALA A 115 -4.98 -4.51 12.94
N GLY A 116 -4.22 -3.50 12.51
CA GLY A 116 -3.86 -2.33 13.31
C GLY A 116 -5.09 -1.51 13.70
N THR A 117 -5.98 -1.24 12.74
CA THR A 117 -7.24 -0.51 13.02
C THR A 117 -8.11 -1.29 13.99
N TRP A 118 -8.22 -2.60 13.83
CA TRP A 118 -8.96 -3.45 14.76
C TRP A 118 -8.37 -3.39 16.17
N ILE A 119 -7.05 -3.64 16.29
CA ILE A 119 -6.37 -3.63 17.61
C ILE A 119 -6.58 -2.27 18.30
N VAL A 120 -6.32 -1.16 17.61
CA VAL A 120 -6.49 0.18 18.18
C VAL A 120 -7.96 0.43 18.55
N GLY A 121 -8.90 0.01 17.72
CA GLY A 121 -10.33 0.15 17.99
C GLY A 121 -10.79 -0.54 19.27
N LEU A 122 -10.19 -1.70 19.62
CA LEU A 122 -10.50 -2.38 20.90
C LEU A 122 -10.18 -1.52 22.14
N PHE A 123 -9.28 -0.55 22.01
CA PHE A 123 -8.89 0.35 23.12
C PHE A 123 -9.60 1.69 23.11
N ILE A 124 -9.99 2.21 21.93
CA ILE A 124 -10.49 3.58 21.80
C ILE A 124 -11.97 3.69 21.46
N VAL A 125 -12.57 2.60 20.94
CA VAL A 125 -14.00 2.56 20.66
C VAL A 125 -14.75 2.29 21.96
N ASP A 126 -15.72 3.16 22.28
CA ASP A 126 -16.47 3.06 23.53
C ASP A 126 -17.50 1.93 23.47
N ASN A 127 -17.41 0.97 24.40
CA ASN A 127 -18.30 -0.20 24.46
C ASN A 127 -19.71 0.14 24.99
N GLY A 128 -19.99 1.40 25.29
CA GLY A 128 -21.27 1.87 25.80
C GLY A 128 -22.31 2.20 24.72
N THR A 129 -21.93 2.24 23.45
CA THR A 129 -22.86 2.50 22.34
C THR A 129 -23.43 1.21 21.77
N THR A 130 -24.67 1.24 21.28
CA THR A 130 -25.43 0.08 20.77
C THR A 130 -24.73 -0.68 19.62
N ASP A 131 -23.75 -0.06 18.95
CA ASP A 131 -22.98 -0.64 17.84
C ASP A 131 -21.52 -1.02 18.23
N ALA A 132 -21.18 -1.03 19.50
CA ALA A 132 -19.82 -1.20 20.02
C ALA A 132 -19.28 -2.64 19.98
N GLY A 133 -20.06 -3.62 19.50
CA GLY A 133 -19.70 -5.04 19.66
C GLY A 133 -18.54 -5.51 18.78
N GLN A 134 -18.51 -5.16 17.50
CA GLN A 134 -17.50 -5.62 16.55
C GLN A 134 -17.42 -4.69 15.31
N PRO A 135 -16.24 -4.61 14.65
CA PRO A 135 -16.15 -3.87 13.40
C PRO A 135 -17.07 -4.51 12.36
N PRO A 136 -17.90 -3.72 11.65
CA PRO A 136 -18.77 -4.23 10.61
C PRO A 136 -17.96 -5.01 9.56
N ALA A 137 -18.39 -6.24 9.24
CA ALA A 137 -17.70 -7.12 8.28
C ALA A 137 -17.46 -6.45 6.92
N MET A 138 -18.31 -5.49 6.55
CA MET A 138 -18.18 -4.72 5.32
C MET A 138 -16.85 -3.97 5.21
N TYR A 139 -16.29 -3.46 6.32
CA TYR A 139 -14.99 -2.76 6.28
C TYR A 139 -13.83 -3.72 6.07
N LEU A 140 -13.92 -4.93 6.63
CA LEU A 140 -12.93 -5.97 6.38
C LEU A 140 -12.96 -6.40 4.91
N ILE A 141 -14.16 -6.61 4.36
CA ILE A 141 -14.33 -6.97 2.94
C ILE A 141 -13.85 -5.82 2.04
N ALA A 142 -14.27 -4.58 2.31
CA ALA A 142 -13.83 -3.40 1.55
C ALA A 142 -12.30 -3.25 1.58
N GLY A 143 -11.69 -3.46 2.74
CA GLY A 143 -10.25 -3.43 2.90
C GLY A 143 -9.54 -4.50 2.06
N LEU A 144 -10.05 -5.73 2.02
CA LEU A 144 -9.48 -6.79 1.19
C LEU A 144 -9.67 -6.48 -0.30
N LEU A 145 -10.83 -5.95 -0.70
CA LEU A 145 -11.10 -5.54 -2.08
C LEU A 145 -10.22 -4.36 -2.54
N ALA A 146 -9.74 -3.52 -1.61
CA ALA A 146 -8.82 -2.43 -1.93
C ALA A 146 -7.49 -2.91 -2.55
N VAL A 147 -7.06 -4.16 -2.29
CA VAL A 147 -5.90 -4.76 -2.96
C VAL A 147 -6.14 -4.87 -4.47
N PHE A 148 -7.34 -5.31 -4.87
CA PHE A 148 -7.71 -5.40 -6.29
C PHE A 148 -7.86 -4.01 -6.91
N ALA A 149 -8.45 -3.07 -6.19
CA ALA A 149 -8.57 -1.68 -6.62
C ALA A 149 -7.20 -0.99 -6.80
N ALA A 150 -6.16 -1.43 -6.08
CA ALA A 150 -4.81 -0.91 -6.22
C ALA A 150 -4.08 -1.43 -7.48
N ILE A 151 -4.54 -2.51 -8.13
CA ILE A 151 -3.84 -3.12 -9.29
C ILE A 151 -3.58 -2.12 -10.43
N PRO A 152 -4.53 -1.28 -10.88
CA PRO A 152 -4.28 -0.28 -11.91
C PRO A 152 -3.19 0.73 -11.50
N LEU A 153 -3.19 1.16 -10.24
CA LEU A 153 -2.18 2.08 -9.71
C LEU A 153 -0.80 1.40 -9.66
N VAL A 154 -0.72 0.15 -9.22
CA VAL A 154 0.52 -0.66 -9.25
C VAL A 154 1.04 -0.81 -10.67
N ALA A 155 0.17 -1.08 -11.63
CA ALA A 155 0.55 -1.21 -13.04
C ALA A 155 1.11 0.11 -13.59
N LEU A 156 0.41 1.22 -13.36
CA LEU A 156 0.83 2.55 -13.78
C LEU A 156 2.20 2.92 -13.16
N GLN A 157 2.34 2.77 -11.86
CA GLN A 157 3.57 3.11 -11.15
C GLN A 157 4.72 2.18 -11.53
N SER A 158 4.45 0.91 -11.79
CA SER A 158 5.45 -0.04 -12.30
C SER A 158 5.94 0.37 -13.69
N LEU A 159 5.05 0.79 -14.59
CA LEU A 159 5.42 1.30 -15.91
C LEU A 159 6.26 2.58 -15.81
N LEU A 160 5.84 3.56 -15.02
CA LEU A 160 6.59 4.81 -14.80
C LEU A 160 7.98 4.52 -14.23
N SER A 161 8.08 3.65 -13.22
CA SER A 161 9.35 3.28 -12.60
C SER A 161 10.26 2.47 -13.53
N GLY A 162 9.70 1.71 -14.47
CA GLY A 162 10.44 1.00 -15.49
C GLY A 162 10.98 1.92 -16.59
N LEU A 163 10.25 2.98 -16.94
CA LEU A 163 10.64 3.95 -17.97
C LEU A 163 11.62 4.99 -17.44
N LEU A 164 11.43 5.46 -16.21
CA LEU A 164 12.21 6.52 -15.59
C LEU A 164 13.41 5.92 -14.83
N ARG A 165 14.63 6.32 -15.18
CA ARG A 165 15.85 5.86 -14.49
C ARG A 165 15.99 6.44 -13.07
N SER A 166 15.31 7.54 -12.79
CA SER A 166 15.33 8.19 -11.47
C SER A 166 14.39 7.47 -10.50
N PHE A 167 14.87 7.18 -9.30
CA PHE A 167 14.02 6.67 -8.21
C PHE A 167 12.97 7.71 -7.76
N ALA A 168 13.36 8.98 -7.71
CA ALA A 168 12.52 10.04 -7.16
C ALA A 168 11.36 10.44 -8.09
N MET A 169 11.57 10.44 -9.41
CA MET A 169 10.56 10.94 -10.36
C MET A 169 9.23 10.19 -10.31
N PRO A 170 9.17 8.85 -10.36
CA PRO A 170 7.90 8.13 -10.23
C PRO A 170 7.20 8.40 -8.90
N VAL A 171 7.97 8.55 -7.81
CA VAL A 171 7.43 8.83 -6.47
C VAL A 171 6.83 10.23 -6.42
N VAL A 172 7.52 11.24 -6.98
CA VAL A 172 7.00 12.61 -7.07
C VAL A 172 5.73 12.68 -7.92
N ILE A 173 5.69 12.00 -9.06
CA ILE A 173 4.49 11.93 -9.91
C ILE A 173 3.33 11.29 -9.12
N CYS A 174 3.61 10.22 -8.37
CA CYS A 174 2.60 9.59 -7.53
C CYS A 174 2.07 10.54 -6.45
N PHE A 175 2.98 11.26 -5.77
CA PHE A 175 2.61 12.22 -4.73
C PHE A 175 1.78 13.39 -5.29
N LEU A 176 2.18 13.95 -6.44
CA LEU A 176 1.40 15.00 -7.09
C LEU A 176 0.00 14.51 -7.48
N GLY A 177 -0.13 13.26 -7.94
CA GLY A 177 -1.44 12.65 -8.23
C GLY A 177 -2.32 12.41 -6.99
N CYS A 178 -1.77 12.46 -5.77
CA CYS A 178 -2.57 12.41 -4.54
C CYS A 178 -3.09 13.77 -4.10
N VAL A 179 -2.46 14.86 -4.57
CA VAL A 179 -2.76 16.25 -4.11
C VAL A 179 -3.70 16.96 -5.08
N VAL A 180 -3.73 16.54 -6.35
CA VAL A 180 -4.61 17.08 -7.40
C VAL A 180 -5.93 16.33 -7.43
#